data_9232ec5d3da19d896af6415b1bdf8379
#
_entry.id   9232ec5d3da19d896af6415b1bdf8379
#
_cell.length_a   1.000
_cell.length_b   1.000
_cell.length_c   1.000
_cell.angle_alpha   90.00
_cell.angle_beta   90.00
_cell.angle_gamma   90.00
#
_symmetry.space_group_name_H-M   'P 1'
#
loop_
_entity.id
_entity.type
_entity.pdbx_description
1 polymer ?
#
loop_
_entity_poly.entity_id
_entity_poly.type
_entity_poly.pdbx_seq_one_letter_code
_entity_poly.pdbx_strand_id
1 'polypeptide(L)'
;MEEKNTKDSVGYHIDGTTFYNPFLAFLHGAHNKPHDTPNFVCYDDVFKKLDWTQEPSESVRDLIDARTQQLSKTYQKIILAFSGGTDSITVYNSFIRQNIFIDEIIISYSPYTEAHPVANADWLIKNHPQAHTKITVLNRNDPKFYTLYTDDKWILENQGNLRYFNLSAPGPYFYQHCEDTWGNENWCMIVGYEKPHILRENNQWLAVHLDKVVQPSLSWPRVEFFFVSPNFPKLHVKQNHMLLRYIKKTYKDFHEGWCTTNYCGKKNNIDYIQYAAACGLDQEVTPGQGWMQKKFNADNTIKDIQLIMNNQFDNITTIDPVLKEKLIGKDSIAKNFIGGWQSLQNDQTLIEYMMRHGLLSRHDQSVENYNGMWGEKYLLEDQ
;
A
#
# COMPACT_ATOMS: atom_id res chain seq x y z
N MET A 1 -26.76 -7.92 4.33
CA MET A 1 -25.47 -8.47 3.87
C MET A 1 -24.73 -8.88 5.13
N GLU A 2 -24.37 -10.14 5.25
CA GLU A 2 -23.47 -10.55 6.34
C GLU A 2 -22.16 -9.79 6.17
N GLU A 3 -21.75 -9.05 7.18
CA GLU A 3 -20.38 -8.52 7.28
C GLU A 3 -19.42 -9.70 7.20
N LYS A 4 -18.87 -9.97 6.03
CA LYS A 4 -17.79 -10.92 5.91
C LYS A 4 -16.66 -10.40 6.81
N ASN A 5 -16.34 -11.21 7.79
CA ASN A 5 -15.28 -10.95 8.74
C ASN A 5 -13.95 -10.96 7.98
N THR A 6 -13.58 -9.80 7.40
CA THR A 6 -12.37 -9.64 6.57
C THR A 6 -11.09 -9.60 7.42
N LYS A 7 -11.23 -9.68 8.74
CA LYS A 7 -10.10 -9.55 9.67
C LYS A 7 -9.01 -10.59 9.46
N ASP A 8 -9.36 -11.81 9.02
CA ASP A 8 -8.38 -12.87 8.79
C ASP A 8 -8.00 -13.04 7.32
N SER A 9 -8.54 -12.20 6.43
CA SER A 9 -8.33 -12.32 4.99
C SER A 9 -7.04 -11.69 4.50
N VAL A 10 -6.40 -10.81 5.30
CA VAL A 10 -5.08 -10.22 5.00
C VAL A 10 -4.28 -10.11 6.29
N GLY A 11 -3.09 -10.70 6.32
CA GLY A 11 -2.22 -10.68 7.51
C GLY A 11 -1.06 -11.65 7.43
N TYR A 12 -0.34 -11.74 8.54
CA TYR A 12 0.80 -12.63 8.73
C TYR A 12 0.43 -13.68 9.77
N HIS A 13 0.39 -14.93 9.34
CA HIS A 13 -0.01 -16.03 10.19
C HIS A 13 1.24 -16.83 10.62
N ILE A 14 1.41 -17.01 11.90
CA ILE A 14 2.44 -17.85 12.49
C ILE A 14 1.90 -18.50 13.76
N ASP A 15 2.06 -19.81 13.90
CA ASP A 15 1.67 -20.57 15.09
C ASP A 15 0.19 -20.32 15.52
N GLY A 16 -0.72 -20.25 14.55
CA GLY A 16 -2.15 -19.98 14.81
C GLY A 16 -2.49 -18.55 15.23
N THR A 17 -1.49 -17.67 15.28
CA THR A 17 -1.67 -16.23 15.60
C THR A 17 -1.61 -15.41 14.33
N THR A 18 -2.52 -14.43 14.22
CA THR A 18 -2.55 -13.47 13.11
C THR A 18 -1.97 -12.15 13.56
N PHE A 19 -1.01 -11.66 12.80
CA PHE A 19 -0.41 -10.34 12.95
C PHE A 19 -0.75 -9.48 11.73
N TYR A 20 -0.93 -8.19 11.95
CA TYR A 20 -1.20 -7.22 10.88
C TYR A 20 0.02 -6.37 10.54
N ASN A 21 1.10 -6.55 11.30
CA ASN A 21 2.40 -5.94 11.06
C ASN A 21 3.45 -7.04 10.86
N PRO A 22 4.24 -7.03 9.77
CA PRO A 22 5.23 -8.05 9.48
C PRO A 22 6.29 -8.18 10.58
N PHE A 23 6.67 -7.05 11.20
CA PHE A 23 7.72 -7.05 12.21
C PHE A 23 7.28 -7.65 13.53
N LEU A 24 6.02 -7.47 13.89
CA LEU A 24 5.45 -8.16 15.04
C LEU A 24 5.39 -9.67 14.81
N ALA A 25 5.05 -10.09 13.59
CA ALA A 25 5.10 -11.50 13.21
C ALA A 25 6.54 -12.05 13.26
N PHE A 26 7.52 -11.29 12.73
CA PHE A 26 8.93 -11.70 12.74
C PHE A 26 9.51 -11.75 14.16
N LEU A 27 9.21 -10.76 15.00
CA LEU A 27 9.60 -10.75 16.41
C LEU A 27 9.02 -11.95 17.14
N HIS A 28 7.73 -12.24 16.92
CA HIS A 28 7.10 -13.42 17.51
C HIS A 28 7.80 -14.70 17.03
N GLY A 29 8.06 -14.83 15.73
CA GLY A 29 8.79 -15.95 15.16
C GLY A 29 10.19 -16.08 15.77
N ALA A 30 10.97 -15.01 15.77
CA ALA A 30 12.35 -15.01 16.26
C ALA A 30 12.47 -15.46 17.71
N HIS A 31 11.58 -14.98 18.58
CA HIS A 31 11.66 -15.24 20.01
C HIS A 31 10.87 -16.44 20.50
N ASN A 32 9.81 -16.84 19.80
CA ASN A 32 8.92 -17.92 20.25
C ASN A 32 8.89 -19.13 19.33
N LYS A 33 9.14 -18.95 18.02
CA LYS A 33 9.03 -19.98 16.98
C LYS A 33 10.15 -19.86 15.94
N PRO A 34 11.42 -20.04 16.34
CA PRO A 34 12.57 -19.73 15.47
C PRO A 34 12.69 -20.62 14.22
N HIS A 35 11.92 -21.69 14.14
CA HIS A 35 11.89 -22.59 12.98
C HIS A 35 10.70 -22.35 12.04
N ASP A 36 9.70 -21.62 12.49
CA ASP A 36 8.49 -21.35 11.70
C ASP A 36 8.64 -20.02 10.93
N THR A 37 8.19 -20.00 9.68
CA THR A 37 8.14 -18.78 8.88
C THR A 37 6.72 -18.23 8.89
N PRO A 38 6.51 -16.94 9.14
CA PRO A 38 5.20 -16.35 8.95
C PRO A 38 4.70 -16.57 7.52
N ASN A 39 3.42 -16.83 7.37
CA ASN A 39 2.76 -16.91 6.08
C ASN A 39 1.96 -15.64 5.83
N PHE A 40 2.23 -14.93 4.73
CA PHE A 40 1.44 -13.78 4.33
C PHE A 40 0.21 -14.24 3.57
N VAL A 41 -0.96 -13.88 4.06
CA VAL A 41 -2.27 -14.19 3.47
C VAL A 41 -2.87 -12.92 2.89
N CYS A 42 -3.38 -12.98 1.66
CA CYS A 42 -4.03 -11.88 0.98
C CYS A 42 -5.27 -12.35 0.23
N TYR A 43 -6.42 -12.38 0.91
CA TYR A 43 -7.71 -12.82 0.38
C TYR A 43 -7.69 -14.23 -0.23
N ASP A 44 -6.88 -15.11 0.30
CA ASP A 44 -6.66 -16.47 -0.21
C ASP A 44 -7.95 -17.29 -0.27
N ASP A 45 -8.89 -17.05 0.64
CA ASP A 45 -10.20 -17.68 0.67
C ASP A 45 -11.03 -17.41 -0.59
N VAL A 46 -10.76 -16.30 -1.27
CA VAL A 46 -11.40 -15.93 -2.54
C VAL A 46 -10.51 -16.32 -3.71
N PHE A 47 -9.26 -15.90 -3.70
CA PHE A 47 -8.37 -16.04 -4.84
C PHE A 47 -8.00 -17.49 -5.16
N LYS A 48 -7.89 -18.38 -4.17
CA LYS A 48 -7.69 -19.82 -4.38
C LYS A 48 -8.81 -20.55 -5.10
N LYS A 49 -10.02 -19.96 -5.13
CA LYS A 49 -11.19 -20.54 -5.80
C LYS A 49 -11.28 -20.18 -7.28
N LEU A 50 -10.42 -19.32 -7.76
CA LEU A 50 -10.41 -18.86 -9.14
C LEU A 50 -9.52 -19.76 -10.00
N ASP A 51 -9.93 -19.97 -11.22
CA ASP A 51 -9.04 -20.52 -12.25
C ASP A 51 -8.23 -19.38 -12.87
N TRP A 52 -7.01 -19.17 -12.37
CA TRP A 52 -6.12 -18.12 -12.83
C TRP A 52 -5.53 -18.40 -14.22
N THR A 53 -5.65 -19.63 -14.74
CA THR A 53 -5.21 -19.95 -16.11
C THR A 53 -6.16 -19.38 -17.16
N GLN A 54 -7.38 -19.03 -16.77
CA GLN A 54 -8.41 -18.51 -17.65
C GLN A 54 -8.47 -17.00 -17.62
N GLU A 55 -7.99 -16.37 -18.69
CA GLU A 55 -8.12 -14.92 -18.83
C GLU A 55 -9.59 -14.52 -19.03
N PRO A 56 -10.11 -13.54 -18.25
CA PRO A 56 -11.42 -12.94 -18.52
C PRO A 56 -11.53 -12.41 -19.95
N SER A 57 -12.66 -12.70 -20.62
CA SER A 57 -12.88 -12.27 -22.01
C SER A 57 -13.13 -10.78 -22.17
N GLU A 58 -13.60 -10.14 -21.10
CA GLU A 58 -13.88 -8.71 -21.06
C GLU A 58 -12.57 -7.90 -21.25
N SER A 59 -12.68 -6.70 -21.85
CA SER A 59 -11.54 -5.81 -21.90
C SER A 59 -11.21 -5.29 -20.49
N VAL A 60 -9.95 -4.92 -20.26
CA VAL A 60 -9.55 -4.34 -18.97
C VAL A 60 -10.32 -3.05 -18.67
N ARG A 61 -10.64 -2.26 -19.69
CA ARG A 61 -11.45 -1.05 -19.55
C ARG A 61 -12.86 -1.35 -19.10
N ASP A 62 -13.52 -2.36 -19.68
CA ASP A 62 -14.86 -2.78 -19.27
C ASP A 62 -14.86 -3.28 -17.82
N LEU A 63 -13.82 -4.00 -17.41
CA LEU A 63 -13.66 -4.45 -16.03
C LEU A 63 -13.41 -3.31 -15.06
N ILE A 64 -12.59 -2.32 -15.43
CA ILE A 64 -12.39 -1.10 -14.63
C ILE A 64 -13.71 -0.36 -14.46
N ASP A 65 -14.45 -0.15 -15.55
CA ASP A 65 -15.72 0.54 -15.53
C ASP A 65 -16.79 -0.24 -14.74
N ALA A 66 -16.82 -1.56 -14.87
CA ALA A 66 -17.71 -2.43 -14.09
C ALA A 66 -17.37 -2.39 -12.58
N ARG A 67 -16.07 -2.34 -12.21
CA ARG A 67 -15.66 -2.15 -10.80
C ARG A 67 -16.16 -0.83 -10.24
N THR A 68 -16.05 0.24 -11.01
CA THR A 68 -16.55 1.57 -10.64
C THR A 68 -18.06 1.54 -10.40
N GLN A 69 -18.83 0.91 -11.29
CA GLN A 69 -20.27 0.73 -11.12
C GLN A 69 -20.62 -0.13 -9.90
N GLN A 70 -19.85 -1.18 -9.62
CA GLN A 70 -20.04 -2.00 -8.43
C GLN A 70 -19.87 -1.16 -7.15
N LEU A 71 -18.80 -0.37 -7.05
CA LEU A 71 -18.54 0.49 -5.90
C LEU A 71 -19.69 1.49 -5.68
N SER A 72 -20.12 2.16 -6.74
CA SER A 72 -21.20 3.15 -6.65
C SER A 72 -22.57 2.56 -6.27
N LYS A 73 -22.79 1.27 -6.54
CA LYS A 73 -24.00 0.55 -6.10
C LYS A 73 -23.89 0.06 -4.65
N THR A 74 -22.67 -0.16 -4.17
CA THR A 74 -22.42 -0.71 -2.84
C THR A 74 -22.39 0.40 -1.78
N TYR A 75 -21.82 1.55 -2.11
CA TYR A 75 -21.60 2.65 -1.19
C TYR A 75 -22.38 3.90 -1.58
N GLN A 76 -22.85 4.62 -0.56
CA GLN A 76 -23.57 5.89 -0.75
C GLN A 76 -22.61 7.07 -0.92
N LYS A 77 -21.42 6.96 -0.32
CA LYS A 77 -20.36 7.97 -0.38
C LYS A 77 -19.09 7.36 -0.92
N ILE A 78 -18.56 8.00 -1.94
CA ILE A 78 -17.33 7.58 -2.62
C ILE A 78 -16.24 8.60 -2.31
N ILE A 79 -15.19 8.15 -1.66
CA ILE A 79 -14.02 8.96 -1.34
C ILE A 79 -12.83 8.38 -2.11
N LEU A 80 -12.10 9.22 -2.83
CA LEU A 80 -10.92 8.79 -3.61
C LEU A 80 -9.64 9.33 -3.00
N ALA A 81 -8.72 8.46 -2.60
CA ALA A 81 -7.34 8.83 -2.29
C ALA A 81 -6.58 9.06 -3.61
N PHE A 82 -6.20 10.31 -3.86
CA PHE A 82 -5.68 10.75 -5.16
C PHE A 82 -4.24 11.23 -5.06
N SER A 83 -3.33 10.52 -5.72
CA SER A 83 -1.90 10.88 -5.79
C SER A 83 -1.52 11.61 -7.07
N GLY A 84 -2.39 11.63 -8.08
CA GLY A 84 -2.10 12.18 -9.42
C GLY A 84 -1.25 11.27 -10.32
N GLY A 85 -0.89 10.08 -9.84
CA GLY A 85 -0.20 9.05 -10.64
C GLY A 85 -1.16 8.20 -11.47
N THR A 86 -0.61 7.39 -12.38
CA THR A 86 -1.35 6.55 -13.32
C THR A 86 -2.48 5.74 -12.68
N ASP A 87 -2.22 5.15 -11.52
CA ASP A 87 -3.22 4.32 -10.82
C ASP A 87 -4.42 5.15 -10.38
N SER A 88 -4.19 6.24 -9.64
CA SER A 88 -5.26 7.10 -9.12
C SER A 88 -6.00 7.83 -10.24
N ILE A 89 -5.31 8.20 -11.32
CA ILE A 89 -5.94 8.81 -12.51
C ILE A 89 -6.81 7.79 -13.23
N THR A 90 -6.36 6.55 -13.39
CA THR A 90 -7.17 5.49 -14.01
C THR A 90 -8.48 5.28 -13.24
N VAL A 91 -8.39 5.22 -11.92
CA VAL A 91 -9.58 5.14 -11.07
C VAL A 91 -10.47 6.38 -11.28
N TYR A 92 -9.91 7.58 -11.15
CA TYR A 92 -10.65 8.82 -11.33
C TYR A 92 -11.35 8.88 -12.69
N ASN A 93 -10.62 8.62 -13.78
CA ASN A 93 -11.16 8.64 -15.13
C ASN A 93 -12.27 7.62 -15.34
N SER A 94 -12.25 6.49 -14.62
CA SER A 94 -13.33 5.51 -14.71
C SER A 94 -14.64 6.04 -14.13
N PHE A 95 -14.59 6.80 -13.05
CA PHE A 95 -15.76 7.49 -12.48
C PHE A 95 -16.30 8.55 -13.46
N ILE A 96 -15.40 9.32 -14.08
CA ILE A 96 -15.77 10.31 -15.09
C ILE A 96 -16.48 9.67 -16.28
N ARG A 97 -15.89 8.59 -16.85
CA ARG A 97 -16.49 7.88 -18.00
C ARG A 97 -17.87 7.31 -17.70
N GLN A 98 -18.09 6.85 -16.47
CA GLN A 98 -19.35 6.28 -16.04
C GLN A 98 -20.35 7.34 -15.55
N ASN A 99 -19.96 8.61 -15.59
CA ASN A 99 -20.75 9.74 -15.05
C ASN A 99 -21.17 9.49 -13.59
N ILE A 100 -20.27 8.90 -12.79
CA ILE A 100 -20.45 8.61 -11.37
C ILE A 100 -19.71 9.68 -10.58
N PHE A 101 -20.43 10.27 -9.65
CA PHE A 101 -19.93 11.35 -8.84
C PHE A 101 -19.06 10.87 -7.69
N ILE A 102 -17.98 11.61 -7.40
CA ILE A 102 -17.08 11.36 -6.26
C ILE A 102 -17.41 12.38 -5.17
N ASP A 103 -17.79 11.91 -3.99
CA ASP A 103 -18.17 12.79 -2.88
C ASP A 103 -16.98 13.59 -2.36
N GLU A 104 -15.81 12.97 -2.24
CA GLU A 104 -14.60 13.65 -1.80
C GLU A 104 -13.35 13.09 -2.47
N ILE A 105 -12.43 13.96 -2.85
CA ILE A 105 -11.08 13.60 -3.29
C ILE A 105 -10.11 14.06 -2.22
N ILE A 106 -9.32 13.11 -1.69
CA ILE A 106 -8.32 13.39 -0.66
C ILE A 106 -6.93 13.36 -1.29
N ILE A 107 -6.20 14.46 -1.12
CA ILE A 107 -4.82 14.62 -1.60
C ILE A 107 -3.91 14.76 -0.40
N SER A 108 -2.86 13.94 -0.36
CA SER A 108 -1.83 14.04 0.67
C SER A 108 -0.90 15.23 0.39
N TYR A 109 -0.72 16.07 1.38
CA TYR A 109 0.29 17.12 1.38
C TYR A 109 1.42 16.78 2.33
N SER A 110 2.64 16.98 1.84
CA SER A 110 3.83 17.03 2.67
C SER A 110 4.60 18.27 2.26
N PRO A 111 5.04 19.13 3.20
CA PRO A 111 5.81 20.32 2.87
C PRO A 111 7.12 20.03 2.14
N TYR A 112 7.51 18.76 2.06
CA TYR A 112 8.71 18.29 1.33
C TYR A 112 8.44 17.95 -0.13
N THR A 113 7.17 17.80 -0.52
CA THR A 113 6.77 17.51 -1.90
C THR A 113 6.32 18.74 -2.67
N GLU A 114 6.55 19.95 -2.13
CA GLU A 114 6.24 21.27 -2.71
C GLU A 114 4.89 21.34 -3.45
N ALA A 115 4.71 22.21 -4.40
CA ALA A 115 3.48 22.52 -5.14
C ALA A 115 2.59 21.32 -5.59
N HIS A 116 3.00 20.10 -5.31
CA HIS A 116 2.35 18.86 -5.72
C HIS A 116 0.84 18.77 -5.41
N PRO A 117 0.36 18.99 -4.18
CA PRO A 117 -1.06 18.86 -3.90
C PRO A 117 -1.88 19.99 -4.50
N VAL A 118 -1.32 21.19 -4.59
CA VAL A 118 -1.97 22.33 -5.22
C VAL A 118 -2.10 22.06 -6.71
N ALA A 119 -1.05 21.62 -7.38
CA ALA A 119 -1.09 21.28 -8.80
C ALA A 119 -2.08 20.15 -9.12
N ASN A 120 -2.23 19.17 -8.22
CA ASN A 120 -3.23 18.11 -8.37
C ASN A 120 -4.65 18.66 -8.21
N ALA A 121 -4.89 19.49 -7.19
CA ALA A 121 -6.19 20.12 -6.98
C ALA A 121 -6.57 21.04 -8.15
N ASP A 122 -5.63 21.86 -8.62
CA ASP A 122 -5.83 22.76 -9.78
C ASP A 122 -6.16 21.96 -11.04
N TRP A 123 -5.48 20.82 -11.27
CA TRP A 123 -5.75 19.96 -12.39
C TRP A 123 -7.17 19.39 -12.34
N LEU A 124 -7.62 18.89 -11.19
CA LEU A 124 -8.97 18.36 -10.99
C LEU A 124 -10.03 19.43 -11.24
N ILE A 125 -9.88 20.61 -10.65
CA ILE A 125 -10.80 21.72 -10.79
C ILE A 125 -10.89 22.19 -12.25
N LYS A 126 -9.75 22.30 -12.93
CA LYS A 126 -9.68 22.77 -14.31
C LYS A 126 -10.31 21.79 -15.30
N ASN A 127 -10.06 20.50 -15.14
CA ASN A 127 -10.44 19.50 -16.15
C ASN A 127 -11.85 18.94 -15.91
N HIS A 128 -12.27 18.78 -14.66
CA HIS A 128 -13.55 18.14 -14.32
C HIS A 128 -14.24 18.78 -13.10
N PRO A 129 -14.62 20.07 -13.18
CA PRO A 129 -15.14 20.81 -12.02
C PRO A 129 -16.47 20.27 -11.47
N GLN A 130 -17.18 19.46 -12.25
CA GLN A 130 -18.49 18.91 -11.88
C GLN A 130 -18.41 17.43 -11.41
N ALA A 131 -17.23 16.85 -11.38
CA ALA A 131 -17.09 15.41 -11.13
C ALA A 131 -16.99 15.04 -9.64
N HIS A 132 -16.83 16.04 -8.78
CA HIS A 132 -16.64 15.85 -7.34
C HIS A 132 -17.22 17.02 -6.54
N THR A 133 -17.58 16.76 -5.28
CA THR A 133 -18.11 17.81 -4.39
C THR A 133 -16.99 18.57 -3.70
N LYS A 134 -15.97 17.87 -3.25
CA LYS A 134 -14.96 18.39 -2.34
C LYS A 134 -13.58 17.86 -2.68
N ILE A 135 -12.59 18.73 -2.65
CA ILE A 135 -11.18 18.36 -2.66
C ILE A 135 -10.60 18.74 -1.30
N THR A 136 -10.06 17.75 -0.60
CA THR A 136 -9.43 17.94 0.71
C THR A 136 -7.94 17.68 0.60
N VAL A 137 -7.15 18.67 0.96
CA VAL A 137 -5.69 18.53 1.06
C VAL A 137 -5.33 18.30 2.52
N LEU A 138 -4.89 17.09 2.85
CA LEU A 138 -4.47 16.73 4.19
C LEU A 138 -2.97 16.93 4.36
N ASN A 139 -2.62 17.86 5.23
CA ASN A 139 -1.23 18.11 5.61
C ASN A 139 -0.74 17.02 6.57
N ARG A 140 0.23 16.23 6.15
CA ARG A 140 0.83 15.16 6.95
C ARG A 140 1.55 15.65 8.21
N ASN A 141 1.92 16.93 8.23
CA ASN A 141 2.59 17.56 9.38
C ASN A 141 1.63 18.27 10.33
N ASP A 142 0.32 18.11 10.14
CA ASP A 142 -0.65 18.65 11.08
C ASP A 142 -0.43 17.96 12.45
N PRO A 143 -0.17 18.74 13.52
CA PRO A 143 0.06 18.20 14.87
C PRO A 143 -1.04 17.26 15.35
N LYS A 144 -2.29 17.43 14.89
CA LYS A 144 -3.40 16.53 15.23
C LYS A 144 -3.10 15.07 14.89
N PHE A 145 -2.32 14.80 13.84
CA PHE A 145 -1.98 13.44 13.45
C PHE A 145 -0.96 12.81 14.39
N TYR A 146 -0.08 13.60 15.00
CA TYR A 146 0.84 13.08 16.01
C TYR A 146 0.11 12.66 17.29
N THR A 147 -1.04 13.26 17.59
CA THR A 147 -1.83 12.86 18.77
C THR A 147 -2.42 11.46 18.63
N LEU A 148 -2.66 10.96 17.41
CA LEU A 148 -3.11 9.59 17.19
C LEU A 148 -2.09 8.57 17.70
N TYR A 149 -0.80 8.87 17.62
CA TYR A 149 0.27 7.99 18.13
C TYR A 149 0.40 8.01 19.67
N THR A 150 -0.42 8.77 20.37
CA THR A 150 -0.49 8.73 21.84
C THR A 150 -1.65 7.89 22.35
N ASP A 151 -2.45 7.33 21.45
CA ASP A 151 -3.53 6.40 21.75
C ASP A 151 -3.08 4.96 21.43
N ASP A 152 -2.76 4.20 22.45
CA ASP A 152 -2.29 2.82 22.34
C ASP A 152 -3.29 1.93 21.61
N LYS A 153 -4.60 2.15 21.83
CA LYS A 153 -5.65 1.41 21.14
C LYS A 153 -5.62 1.70 19.65
N TRP A 154 -5.55 2.98 19.27
CA TRP A 154 -5.47 3.38 17.87
C TRP A 154 -4.23 2.80 17.18
N ILE A 155 -3.07 2.79 17.87
CA ILE A 155 -1.83 2.19 17.34
C ILE A 155 -2.04 0.70 17.07
N LEU A 156 -2.58 -0.04 18.03
CA LEU A 156 -2.78 -1.48 17.89
C LEU A 156 -3.80 -1.83 16.80
N GLU A 157 -4.84 -1.02 16.61
CA GLU A 157 -5.83 -1.19 15.56
C GLU A 157 -5.27 -0.86 14.16
N ASN A 158 -4.30 0.07 14.08
CA ASN A 158 -3.70 0.53 12.83
C ASN A 158 -2.29 -0.03 12.57
N GLN A 159 -1.84 -1.02 13.34
CA GLN A 159 -0.47 -1.54 13.28
C GLN A 159 -0.02 -1.95 11.86
N GLY A 160 -0.91 -2.50 11.04
CA GLY A 160 -0.62 -2.85 9.66
C GLY A 160 -0.23 -1.66 8.80
N ASN A 161 -0.85 -0.51 9.03
CA ASN A 161 -0.60 0.73 8.29
C ASN A 161 0.61 1.49 8.82
N LEU A 162 1.01 1.20 10.05
CA LEU A 162 2.22 1.76 10.67
C LEU A 162 3.48 0.97 10.29
N ARG A 163 3.35 -0.01 9.42
CA ARG A 163 4.38 -0.95 9.01
C ARG A 163 5.69 -0.30 8.56
N TYR A 164 5.64 0.79 7.84
CA TYR A 164 6.84 1.52 7.40
C TYR A 164 7.22 2.65 8.33
N PHE A 165 6.54 2.76 9.46
CA PHE A 165 6.79 3.79 10.47
C PHE A 165 6.95 5.18 9.92
N ASN A 166 6.36 5.33 8.78
CA ASN A 166 6.36 6.59 8.14
C ASN A 166 5.18 7.35 8.73
N LEU A 167 5.45 8.24 9.69
CA LEU A 167 4.49 9.24 10.12
C LEU A 167 3.90 9.98 8.91
N SER A 168 4.54 9.85 7.76
CA SER A 168 4.09 10.36 6.49
C SER A 168 3.20 9.40 5.70
N ALA A 169 2.93 8.17 6.17
CA ALA A 169 2.02 7.27 5.47
C ALA A 169 0.62 7.88 5.43
N PRO A 170 0.04 8.16 4.27
CA PRO A 170 -1.23 8.89 4.20
C PRO A 170 -2.42 8.07 4.70
N GLY A 171 -2.32 6.74 4.63
CA GLY A 171 -3.43 5.85 4.85
C GLY A 171 -4.19 6.06 6.16
N PRO A 172 -3.53 5.99 7.34
CA PRO A 172 -4.21 6.14 8.62
C PRO A 172 -4.89 7.50 8.78
N TYR A 173 -4.25 8.56 8.30
CA TYR A 173 -4.81 9.91 8.38
C TYR A 173 -5.99 10.12 7.45
N PHE A 174 -5.93 9.52 6.28
CA PHE A 174 -7.05 9.55 5.33
C PHE A 174 -8.26 8.83 5.91
N TYR A 175 -8.03 7.66 6.49
CA TYR A 175 -9.09 6.88 7.10
C TYR A 175 -9.71 7.63 8.28
N GLN A 176 -8.90 8.17 9.19
CA GLN A 176 -9.39 8.94 10.32
C GLN A 176 -10.18 10.18 9.86
N HIS A 177 -9.69 10.88 8.82
CA HIS A 177 -10.45 12.00 8.24
C HIS A 177 -11.81 11.55 7.69
N CYS A 178 -11.88 10.40 7.04
CA CYS A 178 -13.14 9.85 6.54
C CYS A 178 -14.09 9.48 7.69
N GLU A 179 -13.59 8.84 8.75
CA GLU A 179 -14.38 8.55 9.95
C GLU A 179 -14.93 9.83 10.60
N ASP A 180 -14.11 10.86 10.75
CA ASP A 180 -14.49 12.14 11.33
C ASP A 180 -15.50 12.89 10.46
N THR A 181 -15.42 12.75 9.13
CA THR A 181 -16.25 13.48 8.17
C THR A 181 -17.58 12.79 7.89
N TRP A 182 -17.54 11.48 7.65
CA TRP A 182 -18.66 10.69 7.14
C TRP A 182 -19.30 9.80 8.20
N GLY A 183 -18.61 9.55 9.31
CA GLY A 183 -19.10 8.83 10.48
C GLY A 183 -19.78 7.51 10.13
N ASN A 184 -21.07 7.40 10.44
CA ASN A 184 -21.87 6.20 10.24
C ASN A 184 -22.51 6.09 8.85
N GLU A 185 -22.27 7.04 7.95
CA GLU A 185 -22.76 6.92 6.56
C GLU A 185 -22.16 5.67 5.89
N ASN A 186 -22.83 5.16 4.86
CA ASN A 186 -22.28 4.07 4.07
C ASN A 186 -21.27 4.58 3.05
N TRP A 187 -20.04 4.79 3.49
CA TRP A 187 -18.94 5.31 2.68
C TRP A 187 -17.84 4.29 2.43
N CYS A 188 -17.07 4.49 1.37
CA CYS A 188 -15.79 3.81 1.19
C CYS A 188 -14.70 4.78 0.75
N MET A 189 -13.48 4.52 1.21
CA MET A 189 -12.27 5.14 0.69
C MET A 189 -11.61 4.23 -0.33
N ILE A 190 -11.52 4.70 -1.57
CA ILE A 190 -10.92 3.98 -2.67
C ILE A 190 -9.44 4.34 -2.76
N VAL A 191 -8.60 3.32 -2.82
CA VAL A 191 -7.16 3.46 -3.07
C VAL A 191 -6.78 2.73 -4.36
N GLY A 192 -6.10 3.44 -5.24
CA GLY A 192 -5.60 2.92 -6.52
C GLY A 192 -4.29 2.16 -6.33
N TYR A 193 -4.22 1.26 -5.37
CA TYR A 193 -3.15 0.27 -5.26
C TYR A 193 -3.62 -0.98 -5.99
N GLU A 194 -2.87 -1.77 -6.52
CA GLU A 194 -1.50 -1.89 -6.94
C GLU A 194 -1.46 -2.65 -8.27
N LYS A 195 -0.31 -2.67 -8.91
CA LYS A 195 -0.13 -3.45 -10.13
C LYS A 195 0.10 -4.92 -9.82
N PRO A 196 -0.32 -5.85 -10.69
CA PRO A 196 -0.07 -7.26 -10.49
C PRO A 196 1.42 -7.58 -10.44
N HIS A 197 1.79 -8.60 -9.69
CA HIS A 197 3.14 -9.12 -9.62
C HIS A 197 3.20 -10.52 -10.20
N ILE A 198 4.21 -10.78 -11.02
CA ILE A 198 4.42 -12.06 -11.68
C ILE A 198 5.78 -12.60 -11.27
N LEU A 199 5.77 -13.88 -10.91
CA LEU A 199 6.95 -14.68 -10.56
C LEU A 199 7.08 -15.82 -11.55
N ARG A 200 8.31 -16.19 -11.91
CA ARG A 200 8.63 -17.41 -12.62
C ARG A 200 9.33 -18.38 -11.69
N GLU A 201 8.73 -19.54 -11.50
CA GLU A 201 9.25 -20.59 -10.62
C GLU A 201 8.88 -21.96 -11.18
N ASN A 202 9.82 -22.92 -11.16
CA ASN A 202 9.63 -24.29 -11.68
C ASN A 202 9.09 -24.33 -13.12
N ASN A 203 9.53 -23.43 -13.97
CA ASN A 203 9.04 -23.23 -15.34
C ASN A 203 7.57 -22.76 -15.44
N GLN A 204 6.95 -22.37 -14.36
CA GLN A 204 5.58 -21.85 -14.34
C GLN A 204 5.59 -20.32 -14.20
N TRP A 205 4.56 -19.70 -14.76
CA TRP A 205 4.26 -18.28 -14.54
C TRP A 205 3.16 -18.14 -13.50
N LEU A 206 3.44 -17.44 -12.44
CA LEU A 206 2.62 -17.35 -11.24
C LEU A 206 2.25 -15.89 -10.97
N ALA A 207 0.97 -15.63 -10.73
CA ALA A 207 0.53 -14.40 -10.10
C ALA A 207 0.79 -14.50 -8.59
N VAL A 208 1.28 -13.42 -7.99
CA VAL A 208 1.63 -13.38 -6.58
C VAL A 208 1.21 -12.03 -5.97
N HIS A 209 0.88 -12.07 -4.68
CA HIS A 209 0.71 -10.85 -3.89
C HIS A 209 1.96 -10.59 -3.06
N LEU A 210 2.36 -9.33 -3.01
CA LEU A 210 3.48 -8.92 -2.19
C LEU A 210 2.96 -8.12 -1.00
N ASP A 211 3.40 -8.46 0.19
CA ASP A 211 2.95 -7.83 1.43
C ASP A 211 3.28 -6.32 1.53
N LYS A 212 4.22 -5.85 0.72
CA LYS A 212 4.54 -4.41 0.64
C LYS A 212 3.43 -3.57 -0.01
N VAL A 213 2.49 -4.22 -0.64
CA VAL A 213 1.45 -3.63 -1.45
C VAL A 213 0.13 -3.59 -0.71
N VAL A 214 -0.32 -4.73 -0.24
CA VAL A 214 -1.57 -4.84 0.51
C VAL A 214 -1.24 -4.66 1.99
N GLN A 215 -1.70 -3.57 2.55
CA GLN A 215 -1.46 -3.24 3.95
C GLN A 215 -2.65 -3.67 4.79
N PRO A 216 -2.53 -4.74 5.58
CA PRO A 216 -3.61 -5.18 6.45
C PRO A 216 -3.84 -4.18 7.59
N SER A 217 -5.08 -3.91 7.90
CA SER A 217 -5.47 -3.16 9.09
C SER A 217 -6.77 -3.66 9.66
N LEU A 218 -6.81 -3.78 10.98
CA LEU A 218 -8.02 -4.12 11.72
C LEU A 218 -9.10 -3.05 11.62
N SER A 219 -8.67 -1.79 11.46
CA SER A 219 -9.56 -0.63 11.54
C SER A 219 -9.99 -0.07 10.18
N TRP A 220 -9.75 -0.79 9.09
CA TRP A 220 -10.08 -0.31 7.73
C TRP A 220 -11.16 -1.11 6.98
N PRO A 221 -12.31 -1.38 7.58
CA PRO A 221 -13.35 -2.18 6.92
C PRO A 221 -13.96 -1.49 5.69
N ARG A 222 -13.74 -0.18 5.53
CA ARG A 222 -14.30 0.68 4.47
C ARG A 222 -13.26 1.14 3.45
N VAL A 223 -12.06 0.52 3.44
CA VAL A 223 -11.07 0.76 2.39
C VAL A 223 -11.27 -0.25 1.28
N GLU A 224 -11.42 0.25 0.07
CA GLU A 224 -11.53 -0.55 -1.14
C GLU A 224 -10.27 -0.42 -1.99
N PHE A 225 -9.52 -1.51 -2.10
CA PHE A 225 -8.45 -1.62 -3.09
C PHE A 225 -9.08 -1.79 -4.47
N PHE A 226 -8.83 -0.84 -5.37
CA PHE A 226 -9.55 -0.81 -6.63
C PHE A 226 -9.16 -1.98 -7.53
N PHE A 227 -7.85 -2.24 -7.68
CA PHE A 227 -7.33 -3.24 -8.62
C PHE A 227 -7.20 -4.64 -7.99
N VAL A 228 -6.90 -4.72 -6.69
CA VAL A 228 -6.75 -5.98 -5.95
C VAL A 228 -7.89 -6.13 -4.97
N SER A 229 -9.04 -6.55 -5.45
CA SER A 229 -10.25 -6.67 -4.63
C SER A 229 -10.81 -8.07 -4.64
N PRO A 230 -11.06 -8.68 -3.47
CA PRO A 230 -11.75 -9.97 -3.40
C PRO A 230 -13.20 -9.87 -3.89
N ASN A 231 -13.79 -8.67 -3.86
CA ASN A 231 -15.15 -8.43 -4.34
C ASN A 231 -15.24 -8.28 -5.86
N PHE A 232 -14.10 -8.09 -6.54
CA PHE A 232 -14.03 -7.97 -8.00
C PHE A 232 -12.73 -8.57 -8.57
N PRO A 233 -12.50 -9.87 -8.37
CA PRO A 233 -11.20 -10.50 -8.66
C PRO A 233 -10.87 -10.58 -10.16
N LYS A 234 -11.88 -10.58 -11.04
CA LYS A 234 -11.69 -10.65 -12.50
C LYS A 234 -10.73 -9.57 -13.03
N LEU A 235 -10.79 -8.35 -12.50
CA LEU A 235 -9.93 -7.27 -12.92
C LEU A 235 -8.46 -7.61 -12.65
N HIS A 236 -8.17 -8.14 -11.47
CA HIS A 236 -6.82 -8.52 -11.08
C HIS A 236 -6.28 -9.68 -11.93
N VAL A 237 -7.10 -10.71 -12.18
CA VAL A 237 -6.73 -11.82 -13.08
C VAL A 237 -6.43 -11.28 -14.48
N LYS A 238 -7.30 -10.43 -15.04
CA LYS A 238 -7.11 -9.82 -16.37
C LYS A 238 -5.79 -9.07 -16.48
N GLN A 239 -5.48 -8.24 -15.48
CA GLN A 239 -4.26 -7.45 -15.47
C GLN A 239 -3.00 -8.33 -15.38
N ASN A 240 -3.05 -9.45 -14.64
CA ASN A 240 -1.96 -10.41 -14.60
C ASN A 240 -1.67 -11.03 -15.98
N HIS A 241 -2.69 -11.45 -16.71
CA HIS A 241 -2.52 -11.98 -18.07
C HIS A 241 -1.98 -10.93 -19.04
N MET A 242 -2.47 -9.69 -18.98
CA MET A 242 -1.96 -8.60 -19.80
C MET A 242 -0.48 -8.34 -19.52
N LEU A 243 -0.11 -8.28 -18.26
CA LEU A 243 1.28 -8.10 -17.84
C LEU A 243 2.15 -9.27 -18.28
N LEU A 244 1.70 -10.51 -18.14
CA LEU A 244 2.44 -11.69 -18.60
C LEU A 244 2.75 -11.64 -20.09
N ARG A 245 1.76 -11.29 -20.93
CA ARG A 245 1.96 -11.11 -22.37
C ARG A 245 2.99 -10.02 -22.67
N TYR A 246 2.93 -8.90 -21.98
CA TYR A 246 3.90 -7.83 -22.13
C TYR A 246 5.31 -8.30 -21.78
N ILE A 247 5.46 -8.99 -20.65
CA ILE A 247 6.74 -9.53 -20.19
C ILE A 247 7.33 -10.48 -21.24
N LYS A 248 6.56 -11.47 -21.68
CA LYS A 248 7.00 -12.45 -22.70
C LYS A 248 7.37 -11.82 -24.04
N LYS A 249 6.71 -10.74 -24.42
CA LYS A 249 7.01 -9.98 -25.64
C LYS A 249 8.29 -9.16 -25.52
N THR A 250 8.53 -8.58 -24.35
CA THR A 250 9.57 -7.57 -24.13
C THR A 250 10.90 -8.17 -23.73
N TYR A 251 10.86 -9.23 -22.92
CA TYR A 251 12.04 -9.89 -22.38
C TYR A 251 12.23 -11.26 -23.00
N LYS A 252 13.50 -11.68 -23.16
CA LYS A 252 13.83 -12.98 -23.79
C LYS A 252 14.43 -13.97 -22.82
N ASP A 253 15.14 -13.47 -21.82
CA ASP A 253 15.89 -14.30 -20.91
C ASP A 253 15.21 -14.33 -19.54
N PHE A 254 14.55 -15.44 -19.26
CA PHE A 254 13.90 -15.68 -17.98
C PHE A 254 14.67 -16.76 -17.21
N HIS A 255 15.23 -16.37 -16.10
CA HIS A 255 15.86 -17.30 -15.17
C HIS A 255 14.85 -17.71 -14.09
N GLU A 256 15.17 -18.79 -13.40
CA GLU A 256 14.40 -19.21 -12.22
C GLU A 256 14.37 -18.10 -11.16
N GLY A 257 13.20 -17.85 -10.60
CA GLY A 257 12.98 -16.74 -9.66
C GLY A 257 12.88 -15.35 -10.32
N TRP A 258 12.76 -15.26 -11.66
CA TRP A 258 12.49 -13.99 -12.32
C TRP A 258 11.14 -13.41 -11.83
N CYS A 259 11.11 -12.14 -11.49
CA CYS A 259 9.87 -11.49 -11.06
C CYS A 259 9.80 -10.02 -11.48
N THR A 260 8.60 -9.46 -11.45
CA THR A 260 8.30 -8.08 -11.84
C THR A 260 8.77 -7.03 -10.84
N THR A 261 9.21 -7.41 -9.68
CA THR A 261 9.64 -6.49 -8.62
C THR A 261 11.15 -6.47 -8.46
N ASN A 262 11.70 -5.35 -8.03
CA ASN A 262 13.12 -5.24 -7.67
C ASN A 262 13.49 -6.06 -6.43
N TYR A 263 12.51 -6.65 -5.75
CA TYR A 263 12.68 -7.40 -4.51
C TYR A 263 13.22 -8.83 -4.71
N CYS A 264 13.31 -9.29 -5.95
CA CYS A 264 13.88 -10.60 -6.26
C CYS A 264 15.41 -10.59 -6.39
N GLY A 265 16.08 -9.56 -5.91
CA GLY A 265 17.55 -9.46 -5.89
C GLY A 265 18.21 -9.20 -7.25
N LYS A 266 17.45 -9.07 -8.33
CA LYS A 266 17.94 -8.68 -9.65
C LYS A 266 17.08 -7.55 -10.18
N LYS A 267 17.73 -6.45 -10.59
CA LYS A 267 17.06 -5.29 -11.19
C LYS A 267 16.47 -5.67 -12.55
N ASN A 268 15.19 -5.98 -12.57
CA ASN A 268 14.44 -5.96 -13.82
C ASN A 268 14.07 -4.51 -14.10
N ASN A 269 14.67 -3.96 -15.16
CA ASN A 269 14.45 -2.56 -15.56
C ASN A 269 13.11 -2.40 -16.30
N ILE A 270 12.00 -2.85 -15.69
CA ILE A 270 10.68 -2.50 -16.22
C ILE A 270 10.44 -1.03 -15.89
N ASP A 271 10.37 -0.21 -16.93
CA ASP A 271 9.96 1.18 -16.79
C ASP A 271 8.55 1.25 -16.18
N TYR A 272 8.38 2.11 -15.19
CA TYR A 272 7.11 2.20 -14.44
C TYR A 272 5.92 2.55 -15.34
N ILE A 273 6.14 3.43 -16.33
CA ILE A 273 5.08 3.84 -17.27
C ILE A 273 4.69 2.67 -18.17
N GLN A 274 5.68 1.94 -18.68
CA GLN A 274 5.43 0.76 -19.50
C GLN A 274 4.75 -0.34 -18.71
N TYR A 275 5.12 -0.51 -17.44
CA TYR A 275 4.47 -1.44 -16.54
C TYR A 275 2.99 -1.07 -16.31
N ALA A 276 2.71 0.20 -16.05
CA ALA A 276 1.34 0.69 -15.89
C ALA A 276 0.52 0.48 -17.18
N ALA A 277 1.11 0.79 -18.36
CA ALA A 277 0.48 0.55 -19.65
C ALA A 277 0.19 -0.93 -19.91
N ALA A 278 1.12 -1.81 -19.56
CA ALA A 278 0.96 -3.24 -19.68
C ALA A 278 -0.21 -3.78 -18.83
N CYS A 279 -0.50 -3.15 -17.71
CA CYS A 279 -1.65 -3.46 -16.85
C CYS A 279 -2.95 -2.75 -17.30
N GLY A 280 -2.93 -2.01 -18.41
CA GLY A 280 -4.10 -1.31 -18.97
C GLY A 280 -4.48 -0.03 -18.21
N LEU A 281 -3.53 0.57 -17.50
CA LEU A 281 -3.74 1.83 -16.81
C LEU A 281 -3.57 3.03 -17.76
N ASP A 282 -4.22 4.13 -17.43
CA ASP A 282 -4.07 5.39 -18.16
C ASP A 282 -2.63 5.89 -18.03
N GLN A 283 -2.10 6.43 -19.14
CA GLN A 283 -0.71 6.92 -19.19
C GLN A 283 -0.61 8.38 -18.74
N GLU A 284 -1.75 9.02 -18.50
CA GLU A 284 -1.81 10.36 -18.00
C GLU A 284 -1.32 10.43 -16.54
N VAL A 285 -0.60 11.49 -16.23
CA VAL A 285 -0.24 11.87 -14.86
C VAL A 285 -0.47 13.36 -14.68
N THR A 286 -0.86 13.77 -13.49
CA THR A 286 -1.03 15.19 -13.22
C THR A 286 0.32 15.90 -13.11
N PRO A 287 0.38 17.23 -13.36
CA PRO A 287 1.60 18.02 -13.15
C PRO A 287 2.14 17.96 -11.71
N GLY A 288 1.26 17.62 -10.76
CA GLY A 288 1.62 17.48 -9.34
C GLY A 288 2.07 16.08 -8.92
N GLN A 289 2.26 15.15 -9.84
CA GLN A 289 2.67 13.80 -9.50
C GLN A 289 4.14 13.74 -9.04
N GLY A 290 4.36 13.46 -7.75
CA GLY A 290 5.64 13.64 -7.08
C GLY A 290 6.75 12.65 -7.45
N TRP A 291 6.44 11.53 -8.10
CA TRP A 291 7.45 10.55 -8.49
C TRP A 291 8.34 11.02 -9.65
N MET A 292 7.81 11.92 -10.49
CA MET A 292 8.55 12.47 -11.64
C MET A 292 9.26 13.77 -11.35
N GLN A 293 8.90 14.48 -10.27
CA GLN A 293 9.50 15.77 -9.91
C GLN A 293 10.31 15.69 -8.63
N LYS A 294 11.24 14.73 -8.53
CA LYS A 294 12.23 14.71 -7.44
C LYS A 294 13.19 15.89 -7.53
N LYS A 295 12.71 17.08 -7.31
CA LYS A 295 13.51 18.17 -6.77
C LYS A 295 13.18 18.28 -5.29
N PHE A 296 13.85 17.47 -4.50
CA PHE A 296 13.92 17.71 -3.06
C PHE A 296 14.65 19.01 -2.86
N ASN A 297 13.95 20.05 -2.46
CA ASN A 297 14.61 21.22 -1.92
C ASN A 297 15.23 20.84 -0.58
N ALA A 298 16.53 21.05 -0.49
CA ALA A 298 17.36 20.70 0.67
C ALA A 298 17.19 21.68 1.84
N ASP A 299 15.99 22.22 2.05
CA ASP A 299 15.72 23.14 3.14
C ASP A 299 15.48 22.43 4.48
N ASN A 300 15.66 23.17 5.56
CA ASN A 300 15.73 22.68 6.94
C ASN A 300 14.58 21.78 7.38
N THR A 301 13.46 21.82 6.70
CA THR A 301 12.26 21.02 6.94
C THR A 301 12.43 19.54 6.55
N ILE A 302 13.25 19.21 5.55
CA ILE A 302 13.62 17.82 5.23
C ILE A 302 14.35 17.18 6.42
N LYS A 303 15.14 17.98 7.15
CA LYS A 303 15.84 17.49 8.32
C LYS A 303 14.89 16.96 9.39
N ASP A 304 13.76 17.62 9.65
CA ASP A 304 12.88 17.22 10.75
C ASP A 304 12.17 15.89 10.48
N ILE A 305 11.77 15.60 9.24
CA ILE A 305 11.22 14.27 8.90
C ILE A 305 12.33 13.22 8.80
N GLN A 306 13.48 13.55 8.24
CA GLN A 306 14.60 12.63 8.30
C GLN A 306 15.01 12.33 9.75
N LEU A 307 14.92 13.32 10.64
CA LEU A 307 15.15 13.13 12.07
C LEU A 307 14.07 12.24 12.70
N ILE A 308 12.79 12.41 12.33
CA ILE A 308 11.69 11.54 12.75
C ILE A 308 11.91 10.12 12.20
N MET A 309 12.20 10.01 10.91
CA MET A 309 12.46 8.72 10.25
C MET A 309 13.72 8.04 10.78
N ASN A 310 14.69 8.80 11.27
CA ASN A 310 15.96 8.31 11.80
C ASN A 310 16.01 8.20 13.33
N ASN A 311 14.86 8.22 14.02
CA ASN A 311 14.80 8.19 15.48
C ASN A 311 15.58 9.34 16.20
N GLN A 312 15.88 10.40 15.49
CA GLN A 312 16.62 11.53 16.04
C GLN A 312 15.69 12.59 16.62
N PHE A 313 14.67 12.15 17.36
CA PHE A 313 13.67 13.02 17.97
C PHE A 313 14.25 14.07 18.90
N ASP A 314 15.44 13.81 19.48
CA ASP A 314 16.10 14.77 20.36
C ASP A 314 16.46 16.08 19.65
N ASN A 315 16.61 16.02 18.35
CA ASN A 315 16.95 17.17 17.52
C ASN A 315 15.71 17.90 16.97
N ILE A 316 14.50 17.39 17.22
CA ILE A 316 13.26 18.04 16.79
C ILE A 316 12.83 19.03 17.86
N THR A 317 12.94 20.29 17.54
CA THR A 317 12.59 21.40 18.44
C THR A 317 11.13 21.84 18.35
N THR A 318 10.39 21.36 17.34
CA THR A 318 9.04 21.78 17.02
C THR A 318 7.95 20.94 17.68
N ILE A 319 8.29 19.78 18.27
CA ILE A 319 7.33 18.91 18.94
C ILE A 319 7.24 19.27 20.44
N ASP A 320 6.01 19.42 20.92
CA ASP A 320 5.75 19.62 22.34
C ASP A 320 6.45 18.53 23.21
N PRO A 321 7.16 18.89 24.27
CA PRO A 321 7.90 17.93 25.09
C PRO A 321 7.02 16.82 25.70
N VAL A 322 5.77 17.11 26.05
CA VAL A 322 4.83 16.11 26.59
C VAL A 322 4.43 15.13 25.49
N LEU A 323 4.18 15.64 24.29
CA LEU A 323 3.90 14.81 23.12
C LEU A 323 5.12 13.95 22.76
N LYS A 324 6.32 14.54 22.81
CA LYS A 324 7.58 13.82 22.58
C LYS A 324 7.74 12.63 23.55
N GLU A 325 7.52 12.84 24.84
CA GLU A 325 7.59 11.75 25.84
C GLU A 325 6.57 10.64 25.56
N LYS A 326 5.35 10.99 25.15
CA LYS A 326 4.33 10.01 24.77
C LYS A 326 4.70 9.23 23.51
N LEU A 327 5.42 9.83 22.57
CA LEU A 327 5.81 9.19 21.33
C LEU A 327 7.02 8.26 21.48
N ILE A 328 8.00 8.68 22.27
CA ILE A 328 9.32 8.01 22.35
C ILE A 328 9.77 7.67 23.77
N GLY A 329 8.95 7.99 24.79
CA GLY A 329 9.21 7.64 26.17
C GLY A 329 9.40 6.13 26.37
N LYS A 330 10.01 5.74 27.50
CA LYS A 330 10.37 4.34 27.77
C LYS A 330 9.20 3.37 27.64
N ASP A 331 8.02 3.80 28.07
CA ASP A 331 6.80 2.98 28.11
C ASP A 331 5.86 3.22 26.91
N SER A 332 6.29 3.97 25.91
CA SER A 332 5.47 4.28 24.74
C SER A 332 5.36 3.08 23.80
N ILE A 333 4.13 2.64 23.51
CA ILE A 333 3.85 1.67 22.44
C ILE A 333 4.22 2.29 21.08
N ALA A 334 3.94 3.57 20.88
CA ALA A 334 4.27 4.30 19.67
C ALA A 334 5.76 4.22 19.31
N LYS A 335 6.64 4.19 20.31
CA LYS A 335 8.09 4.03 20.11
C LYS A 335 8.44 2.84 19.23
N ASN A 336 7.75 1.72 19.42
CA ASN A 336 7.99 0.50 18.63
C ASN A 336 7.57 0.67 17.17
N PHE A 337 6.75 1.66 16.87
CA PHE A 337 6.26 1.97 15.53
C PHE A 337 6.87 3.23 14.93
N ILE A 338 7.24 4.22 15.70
CA ILE A 338 7.82 5.48 15.23
C ILE A 338 9.30 5.33 14.87
N GLY A 339 10.02 4.53 15.63
CA GLY A 339 11.42 4.22 15.35
C GLY A 339 11.61 3.22 14.22
N GLY A 340 10.55 2.60 13.83
CA GLY A 340 10.52 1.64 12.75
C GLY A 340 11.56 0.55 12.90
N TRP A 341 12.07 0.18 11.78
CA TRP A 341 13.18 -0.77 11.65
C TRP A 341 14.40 -0.42 12.45
N GLN A 342 14.66 0.86 12.66
CA GLN A 342 15.86 1.29 13.36
C GLN A 342 15.84 0.87 14.83
N SER A 343 14.64 0.80 15.44
CA SER A 343 14.52 0.26 16.80
C SER A 343 14.82 -1.24 16.86
N LEU A 344 14.63 -1.94 15.74
CA LEU A 344 14.83 -3.38 15.60
C LEU A 344 16.19 -3.75 15.03
N GLN A 345 16.97 -2.81 14.49
CA GLN A 345 18.30 -3.05 13.92
C GLN A 345 19.31 -3.63 14.92
N ASN A 346 19.07 -3.44 16.22
CA ASN A 346 19.90 -3.97 17.27
C ASN A 346 19.42 -5.32 17.82
N ASP A 347 18.29 -5.84 17.37
CA ASP A 347 17.83 -7.18 17.75
C ASP A 347 18.52 -8.24 16.88
N GLN A 348 19.65 -8.75 17.36
CA GLN A 348 20.43 -9.74 16.66
C GLN A 348 19.63 -11.03 16.40
N THR A 349 18.76 -11.44 17.33
CA THR A 349 17.90 -12.62 17.18
C THR A 349 16.93 -12.47 16.03
N LEU A 350 16.33 -11.28 15.89
CA LEU A 350 15.44 -10.94 14.78
C LEU A 350 16.19 -10.94 13.44
N ILE A 351 17.37 -10.29 13.39
CA ILE A 351 18.17 -10.22 12.16
C ILE A 351 18.55 -11.63 11.69
N GLU A 352 19.05 -12.49 12.59
CA GLU A 352 19.41 -13.86 12.26
C GLU A 352 18.19 -14.70 11.81
N TYR A 353 17.05 -14.50 12.46
CA TYR A 353 15.79 -15.10 12.06
C TYR A 353 15.41 -14.68 10.64
N MET A 354 15.36 -13.39 10.36
CA MET A 354 14.99 -12.85 9.05
C MET A 354 15.95 -13.31 7.94
N MET A 355 17.26 -13.38 8.23
CA MET A 355 18.25 -13.92 7.29
C MET A 355 18.03 -15.42 7.02
N ARG A 356 17.77 -16.21 8.06
CA ARG A 356 17.51 -17.65 7.94
C ARG A 356 16.31 -17.95 7.06
N HIS A 357 15.27 -17.13 7.16
CA HIS A 357 14.03 -17.28 6.39
C HIS A 357 14.03 -16.51 5.05
N GLY A 358 15.19 -16.00 4.62
CA GLY A 358 15.33 -15.29 3.33
C GLY A 358 14.63 -13.94 3.25
N LEU A 359 14.24 -13.39 4.39
CA LEU A 359 13.54 -12.09 4.49
C LEU A 359 14.52 -10.91 4.41
N LEU A 360 15.81 -11.17 4.66
CA LEU A 360 16.91 -10.22 4.47
C LEU A 360 17.97 -10.80 3.56
N SER A 361 18.64 -9.93 2.81
CA SER A 361 19.83 -10.31 2.04
C SER A 361 21.02 -10.60 2.98
N ARG A 362 21.81 -11.64 2.66
CA ARG A 362 23.05 -11.93 3.41
C ARG A 362 24.11 -10.83 3.30
N HIS A 363 24.03 -10.02 2.27
CA HIS A 363 24.99 -8.92 2.01
C HIS A 363 24.54 -7.58 2.57
N ASP A 364 23.27 -7.47 2.92
CA ASP A 364 22.69 -6.25 3.47
C ASP A 364 21.77 -6.63 4.63
N GLN A 365 22.35 -6.55 5.82
CA GLN A 365 21.68 -6.94 7.07
C GLN A 365 20.79 -5.83 7.63
N SER A 366 20.64 -4.73 6.89
CA SER A 366 19.72 -3.68 7.28
C SER A 366 18.28 -4.15 7.16
N VAL A 367 17.55 -4.06 8.25
CA VAL A 367 16.13 -4.37 8.32
C VAL A 367 15.31 -3.47 7.37
N GLU A 368 15.88 -2.31 6.97
CA GLU A 368 15.32 -1.41 5.96
C GLU A 368 15.22 -2.07 4.58
N ASN A 369 16.09 -3.04 4.31
CA ASN A 369 16.15 -3.78 3.05
C ASN A 369 15.36 -5.08 3.07
N TYR A 370 14.34 -5.16 3.92
CA TYR A 370 13.39 -6.25 3.91
C TYR A 370 12.82 -6.51 2.50
N ASN A 371 12.98 -7.73 2.02
CA ASN A 371 12.64 -8.10 0.64
C ASN A 371 11.12 -8.16 0.36
N GLY A 372 10.28 -8.16 1.41
CA GLY A 372 8.86 -8.45 1.31
C GLY A 372 8.57 -9.95 1.39
N MET A 373 7.34 -10.29 1.76
CA MET A 373 6.84 -11.66 1.72
C MET A 373 5.87 -11.83 0.57
N TRP A 374 6.02 -12.95 -0.13
CA TRP A 374 5.05 -13.40 -1.09
C TRP A 374 3.91 -14.12 -0.37
N GLY A 375 2.68 -13.82 -0.77
CA GLY A 375 1.52 -14.62 -0.42
C GLY A 375 1.42 -15.88 -1.26
N GLU A 376 0.21 -16.40 -1.37
CA GLU A 376 -0.11 -17.56 -2.20
C GLU A 376 0.25 -17.29 -3.66
N LYS A 377 0.60 -18.36 -4.37
CA LYS A 377 1.00 -18.35 -5.77
C LYS A 377 -0.11 -18.94 -6.63
N TYR A 378 -0.53 -18.23 -7.63
CA TYR A 378 -1.63 -18.61 -8.52
C TYR A 378 -1.10 -18.87 -9.93
N LEU A 379 -1.30 -20.08 -10.44
CA LEU A 379 -0.83 -20.50 -11.75
C LEU A 379 -1.51 -19.70 -12.86
N LEU A 380 -0.73 -18.95 -13.66
CA LEU A 380 -1.19 -18.27 -14.86
C LEU A 380 -0.98 -19.12 -16.10
N GLU A 381 0.19 -19.78 -16.20
CA GLU A 381 0.57 -20.55 -17.40
C GLU A 381 1.66 -21.55 -17.05
N ASP A 382 1.51 -22.78 -17.55
CA ASP A 382 2.56 -23.81 -17.63
C ASP A 382 3.38 -23.61 -18.93
N GLN A 383 4.69 -23.95 -18.90
CA GLN A 383 5.53 -24.00 -20.10
C GLN A 383 5.59 -25.39 -20.70
#